data_0ac8f06d2b079bde64456b76c7a5b743
#
_entry.id   0ac8f06d2b079bde64456b76c7a5b743
#
_cell.length_a   1.000
_cell.length_b   1.000
_cell.length_c   1.000
_cell.angle_alpha   90.00
_cell.angle_beta   90.00
_cell.angle_gamma   90.00
#
_symmetry.space_group_name_H-M   'P 1'
#
loop_
_entity.id
_entity.type
_entity.pdbx_description
1 polymer ?
#
loop_
_entity_poly.entity_id
_entity_poly.type
_entity_poly.pdbx_seq_one_letter_code
_entity_poly.pdbx_strand_id
1 'polypeptide(L)'
;MAKESHVAAATRVGALPMYLDNPAGVTALWLHLAARLRARGLGPIADTPLWPQDYLAHWRDPALLFTQACGYPLVTALVHQVRVVGAFHYSVPGCDGAMCRSQVVVRATDPARALADFRGRRVAYNSTESQSGYNSLRALVAPLVRDGVFFDSHLQAGSHQRSVIAVRDGQADIASIDCVSLAGLRKHVPAVTRGIRVLCESDPYPGLPLITSASTDDATLATLRGVVADAVNDPDLAALWQDLFISGFEPLDEAAYRSCSAMQDGALALNYSAL
;
A
#
# COMPACT_ATOMS: atom_id res chain seq x y z
N MET A 1 -19.27 4.25 -50.09
CA MET A 1 -18.14 3.67 -49.33
C MET A 1 -17.87 4.58 -48.13
N ALA A 2 -18.41 4.23 -46.97
CA ALA A 2 -18.16 4.96 -45.73
C ALA A 2 -16.77 4.54 -45.20
N LYS A 3 -15.86 5.50 -45.02
CA LYS A 3 -14.61 5.28 -44.31
C LYS A 3 -14.95 5.10 -42.82
N GLU A 4 -14.91 3.87 -42.35
CA GLU A 4 -14.83 3.61 -40.92
C GLU A 4 -13.52 4.20 -40.42
N SER A 5 -13.60 5.33 -39.73
CA SER A 5 -12.50 5.89 -38.96
C SER A 5 -12.27 4.96 -37.76
N HIS A 6 -11.28 4.06 -37.89
CA HIS A 6 -10.72 3.36 -36.72
C HIS A 6 -10.08 4.42 -35.82
N VAL A 7 -10.84 4.89 -34.84
CA VAL A 7 -10.25 5.60 -33.71
C VAL A 7 -9.41 4.55 -32.97
N ALA A 8 -8.10 4.68 -33.01
CA ALA A 8 -7.21 3.82 -32.25
C ALA A 8 -7.63 3.88 -30.77
N ALA A 9 -7.96 2.73 -30.20
CA ALA A 9 -8.33 2.67 -28.80
C ALA A 9 -7.18 3.25 -27.96
N ALA A 10 -7.50 4.20 -27.07
CA ALA A 10 -6.50 4.80 -26.19
C ALA A 10 -5.83 3.71 -25.33
N THR A 11 -4.50 3.80 -25.20
CA THR A 11 -3.75 2.85 -24.37
C THR A 11 -4.24 2.97 -22.93
N ARG A 12 -4.64 1.84 -22.34
CA ARG A 12 -5.05 1.74 -20.95
C ARG A 12 -3.84 1.80 -20.02
N VAL A 13 -4.01 2.49 -18.91
CA VAL A 13 -2.96 2.70 -17.90
C VAL A 13 -3.02 1.61 -16.84
N GLY A 14 -1.85 1.08 -16.45
CA GLY A 14 -1.76 0.11 -15.38
C GLY A 14 -0.41 0.07 -14.71
N ALA A 15 -0.38 -0.28 -13.42
CA ALA A 15 0.84 -0.34 -12.62
C ALA A 15 0.62 -1.14 -11.31
N LEU A 16 1.73 -1.60 -10.71
CA LEU A 16 1.74 -2.14 -9.33
C LEU A 16 2.85 -1.43 -8.53
N PRO A 17 2.76 -0.13 -8.29
CA PRO A 17 3.92 0.69 -7.94
C PRO A 17 4.22 0.77 -6.44
N MET A 18 3.56 -0.03 -5.59
CA MET A 18 3.57 0.20 -4.15
C MET A 18 4.70 -0.51 -3.40
N TYR A 19 5.15 -1.70 -3.84
CA TYR A 19 6.22 -2.46 -3.20
C TYR A 19 7.51 -2.36 -4.04
N LEU A 20 8.35 -1.38 -3.71
CA LEU A 20 9.55 -1.03 -4.47
C LEU A 20 10.83 -1.76 -4.01
N ASP A 21 10.73 -2.61 -3.02
CA ASP A 21 11.83 -3.43 -2.49
C ASP A 21 12.17 -4.62 -3.40
N ASN A 22 11.26 -5.01 -4.30
CA ASN A 22 11.47 -6.03 -5.34
C ASN A 22 10.92 -5.58 -6.72
N PRO A 23 11.54 -4.60 -7.40
CA PRO A 23 11.04 -4.11 -8.69
C PRO A 23 11.01 -5.19 -9.79
N ALA A 24 11.93 -6.16 -9.74
CA ALA A 24 11.99 -7.25 -10.72
C ALA A 24 10.78 -8.19 -10.57
N GLY A 25 10.44 -8.58 -9.34
CA GLY A 25 9.26 -9.41 -9.05
C GLY A 25 7.96 -8.69 -9.42
N VAL A 26 7.84 -7.39 -9.09
CA VAL A 26 6.68 -6.57 -9.47
C VAL A 26 6.54 -6.44 -10.98
N THR A 27 7.66 -6.26 -11.71
CA THR A 27 7.66 -6.22 -13.18
C THR A 27 7.21 -7.54 -13.77
N ALA A 28 7.71 -8.67 -13.25
CA ALA A 28 7.28 -9.99 -13.68
C ALA A 28 5.78 -10.21 -13.45
N LEU A 29 5.26 -9.84 -12.27
CA LEU A 29 3.84 -9.90 -11.97
C LEU A 29 3.01 -9.06 -12.94
N TRP A 30 3.45 -7.83 -13.22
CA TRP A 30 2.76 -6.96 -14.17
C TRP A 30 2.68 -7.59 -15.56
N LEU A 31 3.79 -8.14 -16.07
CA LEU A 31 3.84 -8.80 -17.40
C LEU A 31 2.81 -9.93 -17.49
N HIS A 32 2.72 -10.78 -16.45
CA HIS A 32 1.74 -11.87 -16.40
C HIS A 32 0.30 -11.36 -16.35
N LEU A 33 0.00 -10.36 -15.54
CA LEU A 33 -1.35 -9.78 -15.44
C LEU A 33 -1.73 -9.06 -16.73
N ALA A 34 -0.86 -8.23 -17.30
CA ALA A 34 -1.11 -7.50 -18.54
C ALA A 34 -1.38 -8.45 -19.73
N ALA A 35 -0.64 -9.55 -19.84
CA ALA A 35 -0.88 -10.58 -20.86
C ALA A 35 -2.26 -11.21 -20.71
N ARG A 36 -2.68 -11.57 -19.48
CA ARG A 36 -4.00 -12.16 -19.18
C ARG A 36 -5.13 -11.15 -19.43
N LEU A 37 -4.95 -9.89 -19.06
CA LEU A 37 -5.92 -8.82 -19.31
C LEU A 37 -6.14 -8.63 -20.80
N ARG A 38 -5.05 -8.59 -21.61
CA ARG A 38 -5.15 -8.52 -23.07
C ARG A 38 -5.88 -9.76 -23.67
N ALA A 39 -5.58 -10.96 -23.17
CA ALA A 39 -6.25 -12.18 -23.62
C ALA A 39 -7.76 -12.18 -23.34
N ARG A 40 -8.22 -11.39 -22.35
CA ARG A 40 -9.64 -11.16 -22.04
C ARG A 40 -10.22 -9.92 -22.76
N GLY A 41 -9.51 -9.35 -23.74
CA GLY A 41 -9.97 -8.22 -24.54
C GLY A 41 -9.84 -6.85 -23.86
N LEU A 42 -9.18 -6.77 -22.72
CA LEU A 42 -8.92 -5.52 -22.01
C LEU A 42 -7.60 -4.91 -22.50
N GLY A 43 -7.62 -4.20 -23.62
CA GLY A 43 -6.41 -3.61 -24.18
C GLY A 43 -6.70 -2.41 -25.08
N PRO A 44 -5.66 -1.75 -25.60
CA PRO A 44 -4.23 -2.03 -25.42
C PRO A 44 -3.69 -1.65 -24.03
N ILE A 45 -2.80 -2.46 -23.47
CA ILE A 45 -2.09 -2.26 -22.20
C ILE A 45 -0.60 -2.41 -22.47
N ALA A 46 0.24 -1.54 -21.88
CA ALA A 46 1.69 -1.63 -22.02
C ALA A 46 2.27 -2.89 -21.32
N ASP A 47 3.31 -3.47 -21.91
CA ASP A 47 4.04 -4.59 -21.29
C ASP A 47 4.88 -4.14 -20.10
N THR A 48 5.41 -2.91 -20.12
CA THR A 48 6.19 -2.36 -19.02
C THR A 48 5.29 -1.71 -17.98
N PRO A 49 5.46 -2.00 -16.66
CA PRO A 49 4.71 -1.31 -15.64
C PRO A 49 5.12 0.16 -15.57
N LEU A 50 4.15 1.02 -15.28
CA LEU A 50 4.43 2.41 -14.97
C LEU A 50 4.99 2.53 -13.55
N TRP A 51 5.90 3.49 -13.36
CA TRP A 51 6.42 3.89 -12.06
C TRP A 51 6.08 5.37 -11.83
N PRO A 52 4.85 5.69 -11.39
CA PRO A 52 4.38 7.06 -11.30
C PRO A 52 5.17 7.85 -10.26
N GLN A 53 5.50 9.11 -10.60
CA GLN A 53 6.10 10.07 -9.66
C GLN A 53 5.02 10.76 -8.82
N ASP A 54 3.84 10.98 -9.39
CA ASP A 54 2.64 11.48 -8.72
C ASP A 54 1.59 10.37 -8.67
N TYR A 55 1.46 9.76 -7.49
CA TYR A 55 0.52 8.67 -7.26
C TYR A 55 -0.93 9.14 -7.40
N LEU A 56 -1.26 10.32 -6.89
CA LEU A 56 -2.63 10.81 -6.91
C LEU A 56 -3.10 11.11 -8.34
N ALA A 57 -2.26 11.72 -9.16
CA ALA A 57 -2.54 11.94 -10.57
C ALA A 57 -2.70 10.60 -11.32
N HIS A 58 -1.83 9.61 -11.03
CA HIS A 58 -1.92 8.28 -11.61
C HIS A 58 -3.23 7.56 -11.23
N TRP A 59 -3.64 7.61 -9.97
CA TRP A 59 -4.87 6.95 -9.51
C TRP A 59 -6.14 7.60 -10.07
N ARG A 60 -6.08 8.89 -10.42
CA ARG A 60 -7.17 9.66 -11.02
C ARG A 60 -7.18 9.65 -12.55
N ASP A 61 -6.24 8.95 -13.18
CA ASP A 61 -6.19 8.89 -14.63
C ASP A 61 -7.48 8.24 -15.19
N PRO A 62 -8.23 8.90 -16.07
CA PRO A 62 -9.46 8.34 -16.64
C PRO A 62 -9.21 7.09 -17.50
N ALA A 63 -7.99 6.90 -18.00
CA ALA A 63 -7.56 5.69 -18.71
C ALA A 63 -7.11 4.56 -17.79
N LEU A 64 -7.17 4.74 -16.46
CA LEU A 64 -6.75 3.74 -15.49
C LEU A 64 -7.57 2.46 -15.63
N LEU A 65 -6.90 1.38 -15.99
CA LEU A 65 -7.50 0.05 -16.04
C LEU A 65 -7.27 -0.73 -14.76
N PHE A 66 -6.03 -0.71 -14.25
CA PHE A 66 -5.66 -1.51 -13.10
C PHE A 66 -4.40 -0.99 -12.42
N THR A 67 -4.48 -0.75 -11.11
CA THR A 67 -3.31 -0.37 -10.32
C THR A 67 -3.48 -0.74 -8.86
N GLN A 68 -2.39 -0.63 -8.11
CA GLN A 68 -2.37 -0.71 -6.66
C GLN A 68 -2.37 0.69 -6.05
N ALA A 69 -3.19 0.92 -5.02
CA ALA A 69 -3.26 2.19 -4.29
C ALA A 69 -3.05 1.98 -2.78
N CYS A 70 -3.18 3.05 -2.01
CA CYS A 70 -3.12 3.00 -0.55
C CYS A 70 -4.52 3.17 0.07
N GLY A 71 -4.78 2.50 1.20
CA GLY A 71 -6.10 2.50 1.84
C GLY A 71 -6.54 3.86 2.35
N TYR A 72 -5.64 4.71 2.83
CA TYR A 72 -6.00 6.03 3.34
C TYR A 72 -6.40 7.02 2.23
N PRO A 73 -5.65 7.17 1.12
CA PRO A 73 -6.15 7.90 -0.05
C PRO A 73 -7.48 7.39 -0.58
N LEU A 74 -7.72 6.08 -0.55
CA LEU A 74 -8.99 5.51 -1.01
C LEU A 74 -10.19 6.09 -0.28
N VAL A 75 -10.08 6.25 1.05
CA VAL A 75 -11.18 6.78 1.89
C VAL A 75 -11.14 8.29 2.08
N THR A 76 -10.21 8.99 1.44
CA THR A 76 -10.07 10.46 1.50
C THR A 76 -10.07 11.07 0.10
N ALA A 77 -8.92 11.14 -0.55
CA ALA A 77 -8.72 11.85 -1.81
C ALA A 77 -9.32 11.15 -3.04
N LEU A 78 -9.62 9.85 -2.97
CA LEU A 78 -10.13 9.03 -4.08
C LEU A 78 -11.60 8.61 -3.92
N VAL A 79 -12.29 9.10 -2.90
CA VAL A 79 -13.71 8.79 -2.66
C VAL A 79 -14.53 9.04 -3.92
N HIS A 80 -15.25 8.03 -4.40
CA HIS A 80 -16.05 8.03 -5.64
C HIS A 80 -15.27 8.31 -6.94
N GLN A 81 -13.93 8.32 -6.91
CA GLN A 81 -13.11 8.55 -8.10
C GLN A 81 -12.53 7.27 -8.69
N VAL A 82 -12.61 6.16 -7.97
CA VAL A 82 -12.10 4.84 -8.36
C VAL A 82 -13.09 3.74 -7.94
N ARG A 83 -12.89 2.55 -8.50
CA ARG A 83 -13.60 1.32 -8.06
C ARG A 83 -12.58 0.34 -7.51
N VAL A 84 -12.92 -0.35 -6.42
CA VAL A 84 -12.05 -1.37 -5.82
C VAL A 84 -12.26 -2.70 -6.54
N VAL A 85 -11.15 -3.27 -7.01
CA VAL A 85 -11.09 -4.63 -7.57
C VAL A 85 -11.01 -5.66 -6.46
N GLY A 86 -10.12 -5.45 -5.48
CA GLY A 86 -9.88 -6.33 -4.35
C GLY A 86 -8.55 -6.05 -3.66
N ALA A 87 -8.06 -7.01 -2.89
CA ALA A 87 -6.73 -6.98 -2.30
C ALA A 87 -6.05 -8.34 -2.37
N PHE A 88 -4.71 -8.34 -2.45
CA PHE A 88 -3.94 -9.56 -2.27
C PHE A 88 -3.89 -9.96 -0.81
N HIS A 89 -3.82 -11.28 -0.56
CA HIS A 89 -3.41 -11.84 0.72
C HIS A 89 -1.89 -11.98 0.73
N TYR A 90 -1.26 -11.67 1.85
CA TYR A 90 0.18 -11.81 2.00
C TYR A 90 0.54 -12.76 3.14
N SER A 91 1.57 -13.62 2.91
CA SER A 91 2.05 -14.63 3.86
C SER A 91 3.21 -14.10 4.73
N VAL A 92 3.04 -12.91 5.31
CA VAL A 92 4.04 -12.30 6.20
C VAL A 92 3.47 -12.04 7.59
N PRO A 93 4.29 -11.98 8.65
CA PRO A 93 3.83 -11.58 9.98
C PRO A 93 3.16 -10.19 9.94
N GLY A 94 1.97 -10.09 10.52
CA GLY A 94 1.13 -8.90 10.48
C GLY A 94 0.02 -8.95 9.42
N CYS A 95 -0.04 -10.01 8.60
CA CYS A 95 -1.14 -10.24 7.64
C CYS A 95 -1.99 -11.44 8.07
N ASP A 96 -3.32 -11.32 7.81
CA ASP A 96 -4.30 -12.38 7.97
C ASP A 96 -5.39 -12.20 6.89
N GLY A 97 -5.44 -13.10 5.89
CA GLY A 97 -6.26 -12.92 4.69
C GLY A 97 -5.94 -11.60 3.99
N ALA A 98 -6.96 -10.82 3.67
CA ALA A 98 -6.81 -9.48 3.09
C ALA A 98 -6.43 -8.38 4.10
N MET A 99 -6.31 -8.70 5.40
CA MET A 99 -5.98 -7.73 6.44
C MET A 99 -4.48 -7.67 6.67
N CYS A 100 -3.97 -6.45 6.89
CA CYS A 100 -2.58 -6.15 7.21
C CYS A 100 -2.48 -5.28 8.47
N ARG A 101 -1.28 -5.22 9.05
CA ARG A 101 -0.95 -4.32 10.17
C ARG A 101 0.29 -3.51 9.80
N SER A 102 0.42 -2.35 10.40
CA SER A 102 1.70 -1.65 10.41
C SER A 102 2.56 -2.16 11.57
N GLN A 103 3.84 -2.30 11.33
CA GLN A 103 4.84 -2.64 12.34
C GLN A 103 5.61 -1.38 12.75
N VAL A 104 5.49 -1.00 14.01
CA VAL A 104 6.21 0.14 14.57
C VAL A 104 7.63 -0.28 14.87
N VAL A 105 8.61 0.36 14.24
CA VAL A 105 10.04 0.01 14.34
C VAL A 105 10.82 1.07 15.09
N VAL A 106 11.79 0.60 15.86
CA VAL A 106 12.72 1.40 16.66
C VAL A 106 14.12 0.81 16.57
N ARG A 107 15.16 1.53 16.99
CA ARG A 107 16.50 0.94 17.08
C ARG A 107 16.52 -0.26 18.05
N ALA A 108 17.22 -1.31 17.68
CA ALA A 108 17.33 -2.52 18.53
C ALA A 108 17.99 -2.22 19.90
N THR A 109 18.88 -1.23 19.96
CA THR A 109 19.57 -0.77 21.16
C THR A 109 18.74 0.18 22.03
N ASP A 110 17.59 0.67 21.54
CA ASP A 110 16.74 1.55 22.32
C ASP A 110 16.09 0.78 23.49
N PRO A 111 16.23 1.26 24.75
CA PRO A 111 15.70 0.56 25.92
C PRO A 111 14.18 0.64 26.06
N ALA A 112 13.50 1.56 25.35
CA ALA A 112 12.06 1.75 25.41
C ALA A 112 11.30 0.44 25.09
N ARG A 113 10.22 0.19 25.80
CA ARG A 113 9.42 -1.04 25.69
C ARG A 113 7.98 -0.79 25.28
N ALA A 114 7.49 0.42 25.45
CA ALA A 114 6.13 0.82 25.15
C ALA A 114 6.10 2.04 24.23
N LEU A 115 5.01 2.19 23.46
CA LEU A 115 4.82 3.34 22.58
C LEU A 115 4.86 4.66 23.35
N ALA A 116 4.32 4.68 24.59
CA ALA A 116 4.33 5.85 25.46
C ALA A 116 5.74 6.38 25.80
N ASP A 117 6.77 5.53 25.74
CA ASP A 117 8.17 5.91 25.99
C ASP A 117 8.76 6.79 24.88
N PHE A 118 8.04 6.90 23.76
CA PHE A 118 8.43 7.71 22.60
C PHE A 118 7.82 9.11 22.59
N ARG A 119 7.10 9.50 23.64
CA ARG A 119 6.62 10.87 23.78
C ARG A 119 7.78 11.87 23.78
N GLY A 120 7.63 12.96 23.03
CA GLY A 120 8.66 13.99 22.88
C GLY A 120 9.88 13.54 22.05
N ARG A 121 9.79 12.39 21.36
CA ARG A 121 10.86 11.92 20.47
C ARG A 121 10.56 12.24 19.01
N ARG A 122 11.49 11.90 18.13
CA ARG A 122 11.44 12.17 16.69
C ARG A 122 10.79 11.01 15.94
N VAL A 123 9.78 11.31 15.11
CA VAL A 123 9.10 10.31 14.27
C VAL A 123 9.51 10.45 12.81
N ALA A 124 9.67 9.32 12.10
CA ALA A 124 9.74 9.31 10.64
C ALA A 124 8.51 8.63 10.06
N TYR A 125 8.04 9.16 8.93
CA TYR A 125 6.96 8.56 8.12
C TYR A 125 7.23 8.77 6.63
N ASN A 126 6.61 7.93 5.79
CA ASN A 126 6.82 8.02 4.34
C ASN A 126 6.06 9.20 3.71
N SER A 127 4.76 9.38 4.02
CA SER A 127 3.90 10.43 3.49
C SER A 127 2.72 10.65 4.43
N THR A 128 2.20 11.85 4.51
CA THR A 128 0.95 12.19 5.24
C THR A 128 -0.28 11.47 4.68
N GLU A 129 -0.21 10.99 3.44
CA GLU A 129 -1.27 10.24 2.77
C GLU A 129 -1.17 8.72 2.99
N SER A 130 -0.18 8.25 3.75
CA SER A 130 0.04 6.83 3.97
C SER A 130 -0.89 6.25 5.04
N GLN A 131 -1.56 5.14 4.71
CA GLN A 131 -2.30 4.36 5.71
C GLN A 131 -1.34 3.76 6.74
N SER A 132 -0.29 3.07 6.28
CA SER A 132 0.61 2.31 7.15
C SER A 132 1.63 3.18 7.89
N GLY A 133 2.19 4.18 7.22
CA GLY A 133 3.27 4.99 7.80
C GLY A 133 2.80 6.19 8.61
N TYR A 134 1.56 6.65 8.39
CA TYR A 134 1.03 7.86 8.99
C TYR A 134 -0.29 7.63 9.72
N ASN A 135 -1.36 7.26 9.02
CA ASN A 135 -2.69 7.19 9.60
C ASN A 135 -2.79 6.16 10.75
N SER A 136 -2.21 4.96 10.57
CA SER A 136 -2.18 3.94 11.60
C SER A 136 -1.35 4.34 12.82
N LEU A 137 -0.20 5.01 12.61
CA LEU A 137 0.62 5.49 13.72
C LEU A 137 -0.09 6.62 14.48
N ARG A 138 -0.71 7.55 13.75
CA ARG A 138 -1.52 8.61 14.36
C ARG A 138 -2.63 8.03 15.24
N ALA A 139 -3.37 7.02 14.76
CA ALA A 139 -4.38 6.34 15.54
C ALA A 139 -3.81 5.66 16.80
N LEU A 140 -2.65 5.01 16.69
CA LEU A 140 -1.98 4.36 17.81
C LEU A 140 -1.55 5.36 18.90
N VAL A 141 -1.05 6.54 18.53
CA VAL A 141 -0.53 7.51 19.51
C VAL A 141 -1.60 8.45 20.02
N ALA A 142 -2.72 8.65 19.31
CA ALA A 142 -3.78 9.57 19.70
C ALA A 142 -4.28 9.38 21.15
N PRO A 143 -4.54 8.15 21.66
CA PRO A 143 -4.93 7.95 23.06
C PRO A 143 -3.84 8.31 24.08
N LEU A 144 -2.61 8.45 23.62
CA LEU A 144 -1.44 8.75 24.47
C LEU A 144 -1.06 10.24 24.45
N VAL A 145 -1.70 11.04 23.62
CA VAL A 145 -1.42 12.47 23.46
C VAL A 145 -1.69 13.23 24.75
N ARG A 146 -0.84 14.21 25.06
CA ARG A 146 -1.05 15.19 26.11
C ARG A 146 -0.82 16.58 25.52
N ASP A 147 -1.69 17.53 25.84
CA ASP A 147 -1.59 18.92 25.38
C ASP A 147 -1.47 19.04 23.83
N GLY A 148 -2.12 18.12 23.09
CA GLY A 148 -2.17 18.13 21.63
C GLY A 148 -0.90 17.65 20.92
N VAL A 149 0.15 17.24 21.65
CA VAL A 149 1.45 16.83 21.07
C VAL A 149 1.85 15.45 21.61
N PHE A 150 2.37 14.60 20.70
CA PHE A 150 3.01 13.34 21.08
C PHE A 150 4.49 13.31 20.68
N PHE A 151 4.82 13.61 19.44
CA PHE A 151 6.19 13.68 18.96
C PHE A 151 6.70 15.14 18.94
N ASP A 152 7.98 15.32 19.23
CA ASP A 152 8.62 16.63 19.26
C ASP A 152 9.05 17.11 17.85
N SER A 153 9.40 16.18 16.98
CA SER A 153 9.74 16.49 15.60
C SER A 153 9.37 15.38 14.62
N HIS A 154 9.21 15.77 13.35
CA HIS A 154 8.64 14.96 12.29
C HIS A 154 9.55 14.96 11.07
N LEU A 155 9.88 13.78 10.54
CA LEU A 155 10.66 13.60 9.33
C LEU A 155 9.82 12.89 8.27
N GLN A 156 9.38 13.60 7.26
CA GLN A 156 8.79 12.99 6.07
C GLN A 156 9.89 12.41 5.19
N ALA A 157 10.09 11.10 5.27
CA ALA A 157 11.19 10.41 4.62
C ALA A 157 10.93 10.04 3.14
N GLY A 158 9.66 10.06 2.69
CA GLY A 158 9.25 9.80 1.32
C GLY A 158 9.06 8.31 0.96
N SER A 159 9.56 7.36 1.78
CA SER A 159 9.31 5.91 1.59
C SER A 159 9.50 5.14 2.90
N HIS A 160 8.91 3.93 2.99
CA HIS A 160 9.13 3.04 4.13
C HIS A 160 10.61 2.70 4.33
N GLN A 161 11.33 2.41 3.24
CA GLN A 161 12.77 2.14 3.30
C GLN A 161 13.54 3.32 3.92
N ARG A 162 13.27 4.55 3.49
CA ARG A 162 13.93 5.74 4.05
C ARG A 162 13.53 6.00 5.50
N SER A 163 12.29 5.71 5.89
CA SER A 163 11.85 5.79 7.29
C SER A 163 12.62 4.79 8.18
N VAL A 164 12.82 3.55 7.70
CA VAL A 164 13.65 2.54 8.41
C VAL A 164 15.10 3.02 8.52
N ILE A 165 15.69 3.55 7.45
CA ILE A 165 17.05 4.09 7.45
C ILE A 165 17.15 5.26 8.45
N ALA A 166 16.19 6.16 8.48
CA ALA A 166 16.18 7.28 9.42
C ALA A 166 16.18 6.82 10.88
N VAL A 167 15.42 5.78 11.20
CA VAL A 167 15.42 5.17 12.55
C VAL A 167 16.75 4.48 12.84
N ARG A 168 17.26 3.67 11.91
CA ARG A 168 18.52 2.95 12.07
C ARG A 168 19.69 3.90 12.33
N ASP A 169 19.77 4.98 11.55
CA ASP A 169 20.88 5.93 11.57
C ASP A 169 20.70 7.05 12.62
N GLY A 170 19.63 6.99 13.42
CA GLY A 170 19.40 7.93 14.52
C GLY A 170 18.89 9.31 14.10
N GLN A 171 18.42 9.49 12.87
CA GLN A 171 17.73 10.70 12.40
C GLN A 171 16.31 10.80 12.97
N ALA A 172 15.67 9.65 13.18
CA ALA A 172 14.41 9.49 13.91
C ALA A 172 14.55 8.42 14.99
N ASP A 173 13.59 8.32 15.89
CA ASP A 173 13.60 7.36 16.98
C ASP A 173 12.59 6.23 16.75
N ILE A 174 11.54 6.50 15.97
CA ILE A 174 10.42 5.60 15.72
C ILE A 174 9.85 5.84 14.31
N ALA A 175 9.35 4.78 13.68
CA ALA A 175 8.58 4.84 12.45
C ALA A 175 7.56 3.71 12.38
N SER A 176 6.46 3.92 11.65
CA SER A 176 5.47 2.88 11.33
C SER A 176 5.68 2.43 9.88
N ILE A 177 5.79 1.12 9.70
CA ILE A 177 6.15 0.49 8.43
C ILE A 177 5.08 -0.54 8.05
N ASP A 178 4.64 -0.53 6.82
CA ASP A 178 3.82 -1.60 6.26
C ASP A 178 4.49 -2.97 6.46
N CYS A 179 3.75 -3.98 6.94
CA CYS A 179 4.35 -5.27 7.28
C CYS A 179 4.91 -6.01 6.06
N VAL A 180 4.29 -5.86 4.88
CA VAL A 180 4.77 -6.46 3.63
C VAL A 180 6.04 -5.75 3.18
N SER A 181 6.06 -4.41 3.23
CA SER A 181 7.28 -3.62 2.96
C SER A 181 8.42 -4.00 3.91
N LEU A 182 8.15 -4.18 5.21
CA LEU A 182 9.21 -4.56 6.16
C LEU A 182 9.75 -5.97 5.88
N ALA A 183 8.88 -6.92 5.52
CA ALA A 183 9.27 -8.28 5.12
C ALA A 183 10.11 -8.24 3.83
N GLY A 184 9.70 -7.46 2.84
CA GLY A 184 10.44 -7.27 1.58
C GLY A 184 11.82 -6.66 1.82
N LEU A 185 11.92 -5.61 2.64
CA LEU A 185 13.21 -5.01 3.02
C LEU A 185 14.12 -6.02 3.73
N ARG A 186 13.57 -6.87 4.61
CA ARG A 186 14.34 -7.94 5.27
C ARG A 186 14.87 -8.98 4.30
N LYS A 187 14.08 -9.32 3.27
CA LYS A 187 14.43 -10.34 2.28
C LYS A 187 15.38 -9.79 1.21
N HIS A 188 15.05 -8.66 0.61
CA HIS A 188 15.73 -8.16 -0.60
C HIS A 188 16.83 -7.13 -0.29
N VAL A 189 16.71 -6.39 0.83
CA VAL A 189 17.67 -5.32 1.20
C VAL A 189 18.02 -5.40 2.70
N PRO A 190 18.50 -6.56 3.20
CA PRO A 190 18.63 -6.83 4.65
C PRO A 190 19.54 -5.85 5.39
N ALA A 191 20.46 -5.19 4.69
CA ALA A 191 21.31 -4.15 5.26
C ALA A 191 20.52 -2.96 5.82
N VAL A 192 19.33 -2.67 5.24
CA VAL A 192 18.46 -1.57 5.69
C VAL A 192 17.85 -1.87 7.06
N THR A 193 17.51 -3.11 7.33
CA THR A 193 16.78 -3.53 8.54
C THR A 193 17.69 -3.99 9.68
N ARG A 194 19.03 -4.01 9.49
CA ARG A 194 19.97 -4.32 10.58
C ARG A 194 19.86 -3.27 11.68
N GLY A 195 19.85 -3.74 12.93
CA GLY A 195 19.85 -2.85 14.10
C GLY A 195 18.52 -2.18 14.41
N ILE A 196 17.43 -2.62 13.79
CA ILE A 196 16.06 -2.24 14.19
C ILE A 196 15.32 -3.43 14.80
N ARG A 197 14.29 -3.14 15.57
CA ARG A 197 13.32 -4.13 16.08
C ARG A 197 11.91 -3.59 15.96
N VAL A 198 10.93 -4.48 15.89
CA VAL A 198 9.51 -4.13 16.03
C VAL A 198 9.21 -3.89 17.51
N LEU A 199 8.58 -2.77 17.80
CA LEU A 199 8.10 -2.41 19.14
C LEU A 199 6.68 -2.93 19.38
N CYS A 200 5.78 -2.67 18.46
CA CYS A 200 4.37 -3.07 18.49
C CYS A 200 3.79 -3.06 17.07
N GLU A 201 2.54 -3.46 16.96
CA GLU A 201 1.77 -3.43 15.71
C GLU A 201 0.54 -2.54 15.85
N SER A 202 0.01 -2.06 14.72
CA SER A 202 -1.26 -1.35 14.66
C SER A 202 -2.45 -2.29 14.79
N ASP A 203 -3.65 -1.72 14.94
CA ASP A 203 -4.88 -2.43 14.61
C ASP A 203 -4.88 -2.84 13.13
N PRO A 204 -5.62 -3.92 12.77
CA PRO A 204 -5.67 -4.38 11.39
C PRO A 204 -6.48 -3.43 10.51
N TYR A 205 -6.07 -3.34 9.25
CA TYR A 205 -6.76 -2.66 8.16
C TYR A 205 -6.59 -3.46 6.88
N PRO A 206 -7.44 -3.31 5.84
CA PRO A 206 -7.26 -4.01 4.59
C PRO A 206 -5.94 -3.64 3.91
N GLY A 207 -5.29 -4.64 3.32
CA GLY A 207 -4.08 -4.45 2.52
C GLY A 207 -4.30 -3.47 1.35
N LEU A 208 -3.23 -3.20 0.61
CA LEU A 208 -3.27 -2.24 -0.50
C LEU A 208 -4.39 -2.57 -1.48
N PRO A 209 -5.34 -1.66 -1.74
CA PRO A 209 -6.42 -1.88 -2.69
C PRO A 209 -5.88 -1.98 -4.12
N LEU A 210 -6.34 -2.97 -4.86
CA LEU A 210 -6.29 -2.99 -6.31
C LEU A 210 -7.48 -2.19 -6.81
N ILE A 211 -7.23 -1.18 -7.64
CA ILE A 211 -8.26 -0.23 -8.10
C ILE A 211 -8.30 -0.10 -9.61
N THR A 212 -9.42 0.40 -10.10
CA THR A 212 -9.67 0.78 -11.49
C THR A 212 -10.40 2.13 -11.54
N SER A 213 -10.49 2.77 -12.71
CA SER A 213 -11.24 4.02 -12.87
C SER A 213 -12.69 3.90 -12.40
N ALA A 214 -13.27 4.98 -11.88
CA ALA A 214 -14.71 5.05 -11.55
C ALA A 214 -15.62 4.76 -12.74
N SER A 215 -15.16 5.04 -13.97
CA SER A 215 -15.91 4.80 -15.22
C SER A 215 -15.89 3.33 -15.67
N THR A 216 -15.14 2.46 -15.01
CA THR A 216 -15.08 1.02 -15.33
C THR A 216 -16.45 0.37 -15.10
N ASP A 217 -17.01 -0.29 -16.12
CA ASP A 217 -18.28 -1.00 -16.00
C ASP A 217 -18.18 -2.30 -15.19
N ASP A 218 -19.34 -2.88 -14.83
CA ASP A 218 -19.38 -4.07 -13.99
C ASP A 218 -18.80 -5.30 -14.67
N ALA A 219 -18.93 -5.44 -15.99
CA ALA A 219 -18.38 -6.56 -16.76
C ALA A 219 -16.85 -6.51 -16.79
N THR A 220 -16.29 -5.30 -16.99
CA THR A 220 -14.85 -5.07 -16.92
C THR A 220 -14.32 -5.31 -15.51
N LEU A 221 -15.01 -4.81 -14.46
CA LEU A 221 -14.62 -5.07 -13.08
C LEU A 221 -14.63 -6.56 -12.74
N ALA A 222 -15.67 -7.30 -13.17
CA ALA A 222 -15.73 -8.74 -12.98
C ALA A 222 -14.58 -9.45 -13.71
N THR A 223 -14.23 -9.00 -14.92
CA THR A 223 -13.09 -9.54 -15.68
C THR A 223 -11.76 -9.29 -14.97
N LEU A 224 -11.54 -8.09 -14.42
CA LEU A 224 -10.34 -7.75 -13.63
C LEU A 224 -10.20 -8.69 -12.43
N ARG A 225 -11.28 -8.87 -11.67
CA ARG A 225 -11.35 -9.79 -10.52
C ARG A 225 -11.03 -11.23 -10.92
N GLY A 226 -11.63 -11.72 -12.00
CA GLY A 226 -11.39 -13.06 -12.53
C GLY A 226 -9.93 -13.26 -12.94
N VAL A 227 -9.33 -12.30 -13.64
CA VAL A 227 -7.92 -12.38 -14.08
C VAL A 227 -6.98 -12.47 -12.90
N VAL A 228 -7.19 -11.66 -11.83
CA VAL A 228 -6.34 -11.71 -10.64
C VAL A 228 -6.51 -13.02 -9.89
N ALA A 229 -7.76 -13.48 -9.71
CA ALA A 229 -8.06 -14.76 -9.05
C ALA A 229 -7.46 -15.95 -9.80
N ASP A 230 -7.59 -16.00 -11.13
CA ASP A 230 -6.99 -17.04 -11.97
C ASP A 230 -5.45 -17.01 -11.88
N ALA A 231 -4.85 -15.82 -11.86
CA ALA A 231 -3.40 -15.68 -11.78
C ALA A 231 -2.85 -16.18 -10.44
N VAL A 232 -3.50 -15.83 -9.32
CA VAL A 232 -3.06 -16.26 -7.98
C VAL A 232 -3.11 -17.79 -7.82
N ASN A 233 -4.05 -18.44 -8.50
CA ASN A 233 -4.20 -19.90 -8.47
C ASN A 233 -3.37 -20.63 -9.55
N ASP A 234 -2.57 -19.91 -10.34
CA ASP A 234 -1.73 -20.51 -11.39
C ASP A 234 -0.47 -21.13 -10.79
N PRO A 235 -0.29 -22.47 -10.89
CA PRO A 235 0.89 -23.14 -10.36
C PRO A 235 2.20 -22.71 -11.04
N ASP A 236 2.15 -22.26 -12.30
CA ASP A 236 3.34 -21.78 -13.02
C ASP A 236 3.89 -20.47 -12.44
N LEU A 237 3.08 -19.75 -11.67
CA LEU A 237 3.46 -18.51 -10.98
C LEU A 237 3.83 -18.73 -9.50
N ALA A 238 3.84 -19.97 -9.00
CA ALA A 238 4.04 -20.26 -7.57
C ALA A 238 5.34 -19.65 -7.01
N ALA A 239 6.44 -19.71 -7.76
CA ALA A 239 7.71 -19.13 -7.35
C ALA A 239 7.65 -17.59 -7.26
N LEU A 240 6.92 -16.93 -8.17
CA LEU A 240 6.71 -15.50 -8.16
C LEU A 240 5.83 -15.07 -6.97
N TRP A 241 4.77 -15.82 -6.68
CA TRP A 241 3.91 -15.56 -5.53
C TRP A 241 4.67 -15.67 -4.22
N GLN A 242 5.51 -16.72 -4.09
CA GLN A 242 6.38 -16.88 -2.92
C GLN A 242 7.41 -15.73 -2.80
N ASP A 243 7.94 -15.26 -3.92
CA ASP A 243 8.91 -14.15 -3.93
C ASP A 243 8.27 -12.83 -3.49
N LEU A 244 7.03 -12.57 -3.88
CA LEU A 244 6.23 -11.41 -3.54
C LEU A 244 5.39 -11.58 -2.26
N PHE A 245 5.51 -12.71 -1.56
CA PHE A 245 4.71 -13.08 -0.38
C PHE A 245 3.20 -13.13 -0.64
N ILE A 246 2.74 -13.20 -1.88
CA ILE A 246 1.32 -13.27 -2.22
C ILE A 246 0.84 -14.71 -2.02
N SER A 247 -0.24 -14.89 -1.24
CA SER A 247 -0.84 -16.19 -0.92
C SER A 247 -2.28 -16.34 -1.36
N GLY A 248 -2.92 -15.26 -1.82
CA GLY A 248 -4.30 -15.26 -2.24
C GLY A 248 -4.77 -13.91 -2.77
N PHE A 249 -6.04 -13.84 -3.14
CA PHE A 249 -6.72 -12.63 -3.57
C PHE A 249 -8.19 -12.69 -3.12
N GLU A 250 -8.71 -11.57 -2.66
CA GLU A 250 -10.11 -11.41 -2.29
C GLU A 250 -10.72 -10.19 -3.00
N PRO A 251 -11.85 -10.35 -3.71
CA PRO A 251 -12.63 -9.22 -4.18
C PRO A 251 -13.17 -8.42 -2.99
N LEU A 252 -12.87 -7.15 -2.95
CA LEU A 252 -13.33 -6.21 -1.94
C LEU A 252 -14.07 -5.05 -2.61
N ASP A 253 -14.76 -4.24 -1.79
CA ASP A 253 -15.34 -2.96 -2.16
C ASP A 253 -14.80 -1.84 -1.26
N GLU A 254 -15.22 -0.60 -1.50
CA GLU A 254 -14.81 0.56 -0.67
C GLU A 254 -15.22 0.40 0.80
N ALA A 255 -16.34 -0.31 1.07
CA ALA A 255 -16.83 -0.49 2.42
C ALA A 255 -15.87 -1.31 3.31
N ALA A 256 -15.06 -2.19 2.72
CA ALA A 256 -14.04 -2.93 3.45
C ALA A 256 -12.98 -2.00 4.07
N TYR A 257 -12.74 -0.82 3.49
CA TYR A 257 -11.71 0.14 3.92
C TYR A 257 -12.20 1.13 4.99
N ARG A 258 -13.40 0.95 5.56
CA ARG A 258 -13.92 1.82 6.65
C ARG A 258 -13.03 1.87 7.89
N SER A 259 -12.23 0.85 8.15
CA SER A 259 -11.26 0.87 9.24
C SER A 259 -10.19 1.97 9.05
N CYS A 260 -9.83 2.30 7.80
CA CYS A 260 -8.89 3.39 7.51
C CYS A 260 -9.48 4.76 7.86
N SER A 261 -10.77 5.02 7.54
CA SER A 261 -11.45 6.24 7.98
C SER A 261 -11.69 6.25 9.48
N ALA A 262 -12.09 5.12 10.09
CA ALA A 262 -12.30 5.02 11.53
C ALA A 262 -11.02 5.34 12.34
N MET A 263 -9.84 4.95 11.86
CA MET A 263 -8.55 5.33 12.46
C MET A 263 -8.35 6.86 12.43
N GLN A 264 -8.69 7.52 11.32
CA GLN A 264 -8.64 8.97 11.22
C GLN A 264 -9.63 9.63 12.19
N ASP A 265 -10.88 9.19 12.14
CA ASP A 265 -11.97 9.78 12.93
C ASP A 265 -11.71 9.61 14.43
N GLY A 266 -11.19 8.45 14.84
CA GLY A 266 -10.78 8.19 16.21
C GLY A 266 -9.69 9.14 16.71
N ALA A 267 -8.68 9.42 15.88
CA ALA A 267 -7.63 10.38 16.22
C ALA A 267 -8.19 11.82 16.28
N LEU A 268 -9.06 12.21 15.33
CA LEU A 268 -9.72 13.52 15.33
C LEU A 268 -10.62 13.72 16.56
N ALA A 269 -11.37 12.69 16.97
CA ALA A 269 -12.22 12.74 18.17
C ALA A 269 -11.41 12.97 19.46
N LEU A 270 -10.13 12.61 19.47
CA LEU A 270 -9.15 12.89 20.53
C LEU A 270 -8.38 14.21 20.33
N ASN A 271 -8.83 15.08 19.41
CA ASN A 271 -8.18 16.33 19.03
C ASN A 271 -6.74 16.16 18.54
N TYR A 272 -6.41 15.02 17.91
CA TYR A 272 -5.09 14.76 17.34
C TYR A 272 -5.19 14.63 15.81
N SER A 273 -5.15 15.77 15.13
CA SER A 273 -5.38 15.86 13.68
C SER A 273 -4.15 15.49 12.83
N ALA A 274 -2.95 15.59 13.40
CA ALA A 274 -1.68 15.27 12.75
C ALA A 274 -0.74 14.52 13.72
N LEU A 275 0.29 13.84 13.17
CA LEU A 275 1.36 13.24 13.98
C LEU A 275 2.13 14.32 14.73
#